data_30a709e10b4cf4ef1f6f7b3e08ebe53b
#
_entry.id   30a709e10b4cf4ef1f6f7b3e08ebe53b
#
_cell.length_a   1.000
_cell.length_b   1.000
_cell.length_c   1.000
_cell.angle_alpha   90.00
_cell.angle_beta   90.00
_cell.angle_gamma   90.00
#
_symmetry.space_group_name_H-M   'P 1'
#
loop_
_entity.id
_entity.type
_entity.pdbx_description
1 polymer ?
#
loop_
_entity_poly.entity_id
_entity_poly.type
_entity_poly.pdbx_seq_one_letter_code
_entity_poly.pdbx_strand_id
1 'polypeptide(L)'
;MAPLQEQIRSINERLRSFGIESIQEIKMTDREGKQIGQIKYGYRPQYVFDSVNEILGPENWRYELTKEEIFENQAVAEITLFLKIDDTWLCKGSHKGQMQIVKGNVGDAQKGAITDAIQKCMSLLSIGSDAYKGLLKHVYFQEMHRTPSTNDKPVSRSSQPADHSADQRDPSTTTLPKIAGVTFENRQGLIIAIGDHLFDKKELLKAAGFQWDKTGKSWLKKAA
;
A
#
# COMPACT_ATOMS: atom_id res chain seq x y z
N MET A 1 -19.10 -5.79 -25.70
CA MET A 1 -18.15 -5.59 -24.56
C MET A 1 -18.95 -5.32 -23.28
N ALA A 2 -18.39 -5.67 -22.10
CA ALA A 2 -18.98 -5.24 -20.83
C ALA A 2 -18.96 -3.70 -20.73
N PRO A 3 -19.91 -3.08 -20.02
CA PRO A 3 -19.90 -1.64 -19.81
C PRO A 3 -18.59 -1.16 -19.16
N LEU A 4 -18.10 0.03 -19.52
CA LEU A 4 -16.84 0.59 -19.01
C LEU A 4 -16.77 0.55 -17.47
N GLN A 5 -17.87 0.80 -16.79
CA GLN A 5 -17.93 0.76 -15.33
C GLN A 5 -17.62 -0.62 -14.75
N GLU A 6 -18.08 -1.68 -15.39
CA GLU A 6 -17.77 -3.07 -15.00
C GLU A 6 -16.32 -3.40 -15.28
N GLN A 7 -15.79 -2.98 -16.43
CA GLN A 7 -14.38 -3.17 -16.75
C GLN A 7 -13.47 -2.47 -15.73
N ILE A 8 -13.79 -1.23 -15.33
CA ILE A 8 -13.04 -0.50 -14.29
C ILE A 8 -13.11 -1.24 -12.94
N ARG A 9 -14.26 -1.82 -12.59
CA ARG A 9 -14.39 -2.63 -11.38
C ARG A 9 -13.47 -3.85 -11.44
N SER A 10 -13.49 -4.59 -12.55
CA SER A 10 -12.66 -5.76 -12.76
C SER A 10 -11.16 -5.44 -12.73
N ILE A 11 -10.75 -4.29 -13.31
CA ILE A 11 -9.35 -3.82 -13.22
C ILE A 11 -8.95 -3.61 -11.75
N ASN A 12 -9.78 -2.95 -10.96
CA ASN A 12 -9.48 -2.71 -9.54
C ASN A 12 -9.48 -4.00 -8.71
N GLU A 13 -10.36 -4.95 -9.01
CA GLU A 13 -10.35 -6.28 -8.40
C GLU A 13 -9.08 -7.05 -8.76
N ARG A 14 -8.67 -6.98 -10.02
CA ARG A 14 -7.42 -7.57 -10.49
C ARG A 14 -6.21 -6.97 -9.77
N LEU A 15 -6.15 -5.65 -9.67
CA LEU A 15 -5.09 -4.95 -8.92
C LEU A 15 -5.01 -5.40 -7.46
N ARG A 16 -6.14 -5.53 -6.79
CA ARG A 16 -6.20 -5.98 -5.39
C ARG A 16 -5.77 -7.44 -5.23
N SER A 17 -6.03 -8.28 -6.24
CA SER A 17 -5.67 -9.71 -6.19
C SER A 17 -4.15 -9.96 -6.13
N PHE A 18 -3.33 -9.01 -6.56
CA PHE A 18 -1.86 -9.11 -6.45
C PHE A 18 -1.33 -8.84 -5.04
N GLY A 19 -2.17 -8.33 -4.13
CA GLY A 19 -1.76 -8.06 -2.76
C GLY A 19 -0.56 -7.11 -2.68
N ILE A 20 0.35 -7.41 -1.75
CA ILE A 20 1.54 -6.57 -1.47
C ILE A 20 2.50 -6.46 -2.66
N GLU A 21 2.54 -7.44 -3.54
CA GLU A 21 3.45 -7.44 -4.68
C GLU A 21 3.21 -6.27 -5.63
N SER A 22 1.95 -5.83 -5.74
CA SER A 22 1.57 -4.67 -6.55
C SER A 22 1.83 -3.33 -5.88
N ILE A 23 2.20 -3.31 -4.60
CA ILE A 23 2.31 -2.09 -3.80
C ILE A 23 3.78 -1.67 -3.66
N GLN A 24 4.03 -0.38 -3.70
CA GLN A 24 5.34 0.22 -3.43
C GLN A 24 5.24 1.36 -2.43
N GLU A 25 6.29 1.52 -1.64
CA GLU A 25 6.49 2.74 -0.83
C GLU A 25 7.00 3.88 -1.70
N ILE A 26 6.40 5.05 -1.53
CA ILE A 26 6.83 6.29 -2.19
C ILE A 26 7.38 7.21 -1.09
N LYS A 27 8.69 7.35 -1.07
CA LYS A 27 9.42 8.21 -0.12
C LYS A 27 9.85 9.49 -0.84
N MET A 28 9.54 10.63 -0.24
CA MET A 28 10.11 11.89 -0.67
C MET A 28 11.40 12.14 0.12
N THR A 29 12.46 12.55 -0.59
CA THR A 29 13.74 12.89 0.04
C THR A 29 14.14 14.31 -0.33
N ASP A 30 14.86 14.99 0.57
CA ASP A 30 15.52 16.26 0.29
C ASP A 30 16.77 16.06 -0.60
N ARG A 31 17.50 17.16 -0.84
CA ARG A 31 18.74 17.13 -1.64
C ARG A 31 19.87 16.30 -0.98
N GLU A 32 19.79 16.10 0.32
CA GLU A 32 20.76 15.34 1.11
C GLU A 32 20.37 13.85 1.25
N GLY A 33 19.22 13.46 0.65
CA GLY A 33 18.70 12.08 0.71
C GLY A 33 17.93 11.76 2.00
N LYS A 34 17.67 12.75 2.85
CA LYS A 34 16.88 12.59 4.07
C LYS A 34 15.40 12.56 3.73
N GLN A 35 14.67 11.63 4.31
CA GLN A 35 13.22 11.50 4.09
C GLN A 35 12.47 12.74 4.59
N ILE A 36 11.63 13.31 3.72
CA ILE A 36 10.74 14.44 4.01
C ILE A 36 9.30 13.95 3.99
N GLY A 37 8.54 14.33 5.02
CA GLY A 37 7.12 14.03 5.08
C GLY A 37 6.79 12.55 5.34
N GLN A 38 5.55 12.18 5.04
CA GLN A 38 5.03 10.83 5.27
C GLN A 38 5.32 9.91 4.08
N ILE A 39 5.60 8.65 4.36
CA ILE A 39 5.65 7.60 3.34
C ILE A 39 4.24 7.42 2.77
N LYS A 40 4.12 7.50 1.45
CA LYS A 40 2.90 7.18 0.72
C LYS A 40 3.01 5.78 0.13
N TYR A 41 1.87 5.17 -0.14
CA TYR A 41 1.78 3.86 -0.76
C TYR A 41 1.04 3.99 -2.08
N GLY A 42 1.61 3.43 -3.15
CA GLY A 42 1.04 3.45 -4.48
C GLY A 42 1.12 2.08 -5.14
N TYR A 43 0.35 1.87 -6.19
CA TYR A 43 0.55 0.71 -7.04
C TYR A 43 1.84 0.87 -7.84
N ARG A 44 2.58 -0.23 -8.02
CA ARG A 44 3.65 -0.29 -9.00
C ARG A 44 3.05 -0.16 -10.40
N PRO A 45 3.57 0.74 -11.25
CA PRO A 45 2.93 1.08 -12.53
C PRO A 45 2.64 -0.11 -13.43
N GLN A 46 3.55 -1.08 -13.49
CA GLN A 46 3.40 -2.23 -14.37
C GLN A 46 2.16 -3.06 -14.05
N TYR A 47 1.85 -3.27 -12.76
CA TYR A 47 0.62 -3.98 -12.36
C TYR A 47 -0.65 -3.26 -12.79
N VAL A 48 -0.62 -1.91 -12.78
CA VAL A 48 -1.74 -1.10 -13.30
C VAL A 48 -1.89 -1.31 -14.80
N PHE A 49 -0.80 -1.20 -15.56
CA PHE A 49 -0.82 -1.34 -17.01
C PHE A 49 -1.22 -2.74 -17.44
N ASP A 50 -0.70 -3.78 -16.79
CA ASP A 50 -1.05 -5.18 -17.08
C ASP A 50 -2.53 -5.44 -16.82
N SER A 51 -3.08 -4.95 -15.70
CA SER A 51 -4.50 -5.09 -15.39
C SER A 51 -5.40 -4.35 -16.38
N VAL A 52 -4.98 -3.17 -16.83
CA VAL A 52 -5.69 -2.40 -17.85
C VAL A 52 -5.62 -3.12 -19.20
N ASN A 53 -4.46 -3.63 -19.61
CA ASN A 53 -4.29 -4.37 -20.85
C ASN A 53 -5.06 -5.69 -20.87
N GLU A 54 -5.10 -6.41 -19.72
CA GLU A 54 -5.82 -7.68 -19.59
C GLU A 54 -7.35 -7.49 -19.76
N ILE A 55 -7.91 -6.38 -19.27
CA ILE A 55 -9.37 -6.21 -19.19
C ILE A 55 -9.91 -5.29 -20.27
N LEU A 56 -9.26 -4.18 -20.56
CA LEU A 56 -9.67 -3.28 -21.64
C LEU A 56 -9.15 -3.72 -23.01
N GLY A 57 -8.00 -4.39 -23.05
CA GLY A 57 -7.22 -4.62 -24.28
C GLY A 57 -6.24 -3.48 -24.54
N PRO A 58 -4.98 -3.79 -24.96
CA PRO A 58 -3.96 -2.78 -25.19
C PRO A 58 -4.32 -1.82 -26.35
N GLU A 59 -5.17 -2.24 -27.29
CA GLU A 59 -5.65 -1.45 -28.43
C GLU A 59 -6.78 -0.46 -28.07
N ASN A 60 -7.32 -0.56 -26.85
CA ASN A 60 -8.49 0.23 -26.42
C ASN A 60 -8.12 1.39 -25.50
N TRP A 61 -6.84 1.64 -25.30
CA TRP A 61 -6.37 2.84 -24.62
C TRP A 61 -5.06 3.34 -25.20
N ARG A 62 -4.84 4.62 -25.12
CA ARG A 62 -3.59 5.28 -25.52
C ARG A 62 -3.40 6.57 -24.75
N TYR A 63 -2.19 7.09 -24.77
CA TYR A 63 -1.89 8.41 -24.27
C TYR A 63 -1.10 9.22 -25.30
N GLU A 64 -1.16 10.54 -25.15
CA GLU A 64 -0.35 11.49 -25.90
C GLU A 64 0.47 12.31 -24.91
N LEU A 65 1.79 12.39 -25.10
CA LEU A 65 2.66 13.27 -24.37
C LEU A 65 2.48 14.68 -24.92
N THR A 66 1.84 15.56 -24.15
CA THR A 66 1.51 16.92 -24.60
C THR A 66 2.57 17.94 -24.21
N LYS A 67 3.27 17.71 -23.08
CA LYS A 67 4.31 18.60 -22.58
C LYS A 67 5.33 17.83 -21.76
N GLU A 68 6.59 18.23 -21.90
CA GLU A 68 7.71 17.74 -21.09
C GLU A 68 8.60 18.92 -20.72
N GLU A 69 8.92 19.05 -19.43
CA GLU A 69 9.71 20.17 -18.90
C GLU A 69 10.63 19.66 -17.79
N ILE A 70 11.75 20.35 -17.62
CA ILE A 70 12.66 20.15 -16.51
C ILE A 70 12.70 21.43 -15.69
N PHE A 71 12.36 21.32 -14.41
CA PHE A 71 12.42 22.38 -13.43
C PHE A 71 13.47 22.04 -12.37
N GLU A 72 14.59 22.76 -12.34
CA GLU A 72 15.68 22.52 -11.41
C GLU A 72 16.11 21.03 -11.40
N ASN A 73 15.65 20.27 -10.41
CA ASN A 73 15.96 18.86 -10.20
C ASN A 73 14.73 17.94 -10.40
N GLN A 74 13.71 18.40 -11.11
CA GLN A 74 12.50 17.63 -11.39
C GLN A 74 12.19 17.59 -12.88
N ALA A 75 11.87 16.42 -13.39
CA ALA A 75 11.21 16.24 -14.67
C ALA A 75 9.69 16.27 -14.45
N VAL A 76 8.99 17.01 -15.31
CA VAL A 76 7.54 17.11 -15.32
C VAL A 76 7.04 16.74 -16.71
N ALA A 77 6.08 15.82 -16.79
CA ALA A 77 5.42 15.44 -18.03
C ALA A 77 3.92 15.67 -17.92
N GLU A 78 3.30 16.15 -18.98
CA GLU A 78 1.85 16.22 -19.11
C GLU A 78 1.39 15.29 -20.22
N ILE A 79 0.42 14.43 -19.90
CA ILE A 79 -0.15 13.50 -20.86
C ILE A 79 -1.67 13.69 -20.95
N THR A 80 -2.23 13.37 -22.10
CA THR A 80 -3.66 13.21 -22.30
C THR A 80 -3.99 11.74 -22.50
N LEU A 81 -4.98 11.23 -21.75
CA LEU A 81 -5.42 9.84 -21.81
C LEU A 81 -6.67 9.70 -22.66
N PHE A 82 -6.67 8.70 -23.52
CA PHE A 82 -7.79 8.32 -24.39
C PHE A 82 -8.17 6.86 -24.13
N LEU A 83 -9.47 6.59 -24.15
CA LEU A 83 -10.05 5.25 -24.11
C LEU A 83 -10.93 5.06 -25.33
N LYS A 84 -10.94 3.86 -25.88
CA LYS A 84 -11.81 3.49 -26.99
C LYS A 84 -13.08 2.82 -26.43
N ILE A 85 -14.22 3.40 -26.72
CA ILE A 85 -15.55 2.91 -26.32
C ILE A 85 -16.42 2.87 -27.59
N ASP A 86 -16.96 1.70 -27.90
CA ASP A 86 -17.82 1.49 -29.07
C ASP A 86 -17.22 2.12 -30.34
N ASP A 87 -15.95 1.79 -30.62
CA ASP A 87 -15.14 2.30 -31.73
C ASP A 87 -14.88 3.83 -31.74
N THR A 88 -15.25 4.53 -30.70
CA THR A 88 -15.00 5.98 -30.55
C THR A 88 -13.96 6.25 -29.47
N TRP A 89 -13.00 7.14 -29.77
CA TRP A 89 -12.01 7.57 -28.81
C TRP A 89 -12.58 8.66 -27.87
N LEU A 90 -12.70 8.32 -26.60
CA LEU A 90 -13.04 9.25 -25.54
C LEU A 90 -11.77 9.87 -24.95
N CYS A 91 -11.63 11.19 -25.04
CA CYS A 91 -10.63 11.93 -24.29
C CYS A 91 -11.08 12.07 -22.83
N LYS A 92 -10.32 11.48 -21.88
CA LYS A 92 -10.67 11.60 -20.46
C LYS A 92 -10.08 12.85 -19.81
N GLY A 93 -9.14 13.48 -20.45
CA GLY A 93 -8.45 14.66 -19.96
C GLY A 93 -6.97 14.45 -19.73
N SER A 94 -6.31 15.48 -19.27
CA SER A 94 -4.86 15.53 -19.09
C SER A 94 -4.48 15.58 -17.61
N HIS A 95 -3.31 15.07 -17.28
CA HIS A 95 -2.72 15.22 -15.96
C HIS A 95 -1.20 15.38 -16.03
N LYS A 96 -0.63 16.04 -15.02
CA LYS A 96 0.82 16.16 -14.87
C LYS A 96 1.35 15.09 -13.93
N GLY A 97 2.48 14.50 -14.33
CA GLY A 97 3.34 13.68 -13.50
C GLY A 97 4.67 14.37 -13.25
N GLN A 98 5.36 13.96 -12.18
CA GLN A 98 6.67 14.49 -11.87
C GLN A 98 7.57 13.43 -11.24
N MET A 99 8.87 13.56 -11.49
CA MET A 99 9.90 12.71 -10.91
C MET A 99 11.16 13.52 -10.62
N GLN A 100 11.77 13.27 -9.46
CA GLN A 100 13.03 13.91 -9.08
C GLN A 100 14.18 13.34 -9.91
N ILE A 101 15.06 14.24 -10.41
CA ILE A 101 16.29 13.87 -11.09
C ILE A 101 17.32 13.48 -10.02
N VAL A 102 17.67 12.20 -9.96
CA VAL A 102 18.64 11.67 -9.01
C VAL A 102 19.98 11.47 -9.71
N LYS A 103 21.06 11.98 -9.13
CA LYS A 103 22.43 11.85 -9.67
C LYS A 103 22.58 12.26 -11.14
N GLY A 104 21.80 13.26 -11.58
CA GLY A 104 21.86 13.75 -12.96
C GLY A 104 21.19 12.84 -14.00
N ASN A 105 20.52 11.77 -13.59
CA ASN A 105 19.84 10.85 -14.51
C ASN A 105 18.48 11.43 -14.96
N VAL A 106 18.54 12.30 -15.96
CA VAL A 106 17.37 12.99 -16.52
C VAL A 106 16.44 12.00 -17.20
N GLY A 107 16.96 11.05 -17.97
CA GLY A 107 16.15 10.12 -18.76
C GLY A 107 15.25 9.24 -17.90
N ASP A 108 15.73 8.74 -16.76
CA ASP A 108 14.89 7.97 -15.85
C ASP A 108 13.86 8.84 -15.16
N ALA A 109 14.20 10.09 -14.85
CA ALA A 109 13.26 11.03 -14.28
C ALA A 109 12.13 11.39 -15.27
N GLN A 110 12.44 11.56 -16.56
CA GLN A 110 11.45 11.80 -17.61
C GLN A 110 10.50 10.60 -17.76
N LYS A 111 11.05 9.38 -17.88
CA LYS A 111 10.24 8.15 -17.93
C LYS A 111 9.33 8.02 -16.70
N GLY A 112 9.87 8.30 -15.52
CA GLY A 112 9.11 8.27 -14.27
C GLY A 112 7.99 9.31 -14.23
N ALA A 113 8.24 10.53 -14.73
CA ALA A 113 7.24 11.59 -14.82
C ALA A 113 6.08 11.22 -15.76
N ILE A 114 6.40 10.63 -16.92
CA ILE A 114 5.38 10.13 -17.87
C ILE A 114 4.54 9.01 -17.21
N THR A 115 5.20 8.06 -16.57
CA THR A 115 4.52 6.96 -15.87
C THR A 115 3.60 7.44 -14.76
N ASP A 116 4.05 8.41 -13.95
CA ASP A 116 3.25 9.05 -12.91
C ASP A 116 2.04 9.80 -13.50
N ALA A 117 2.22 10.51 -14.63
CA ALA A 117 1.16 11.19 -15.33
C ALA A 117 0.07 10.23 -15.84
N ILE A 118 0.47 9.08 -16.41
CA ILE A 118 -0.47 8.04 -16.89
C ILE A 118 -1.29 7.50 -15.73
N GLN A 119 -0.66 7.12 -14.60
CA GLN A 119 -1.37 6.61 -13.43
C GLN A 119 -2.35 7.65 -12.86
N LYS A 120 -1.98 8.93 -12.84
CA LYS A 120 -2.87 10.01 -12.41
C LYS A 120 -4.07 10.19 -13.36
N CYS A 121 -3.86 10.10 -14.66
CA CYS A 121 -4.97 10.09 -15.62
C CYS A 121 -5.90 8.89 -15.43
N MET A 122 -5.35 7.69 -15.21
CA MET A 122 -6.14 6.49 -14.92
C MET A 122 -6.96 6.65 -13.63
N SER A 123 -6.44 7.37 -12.63
CA SER A 123 -7.18 7.63 -11.40
C SER A 123 -8.44 8.48 -11.61
N LEU A 124 -8.50 9.32 -12.68
CA LEU A 124 -9.72 10.05 -13.07
C LEU A 124 -10.86 9.11 -13.51
N LEU A 125 -10.51 7.88 -13.86
CA LEU A 125 -11.45 6.79 -14.15
C LEU A 125 -11.68 5.88 -12.94
N SER A 126 -11.15 6.23 -11.77
CA SER A 126 -11.12 5.41 -10.56
C SER A 126 -10.26 4.13 -10.68
N ILE A 127 -9.44 3.98 -11.70
CA ILE A 127 -8.47 2.89 -11.83
C ILE A 127 -7.32 3.15 -10.85
N GLY A 128 -7.03 2.18 -9.98
CA GLY A 128 -5.99 2.31 -8.96
C GLY A 128 -6.28 3.37 -7.88
N SER A 129 -7.53 3.82 -7.75
CA SER A 129 -7.92 4.90 -6.82
C SER A 129 -7.65 4.60 -5.34
N ASP A 130 -7.46 3.33 -4.97
CA ASP A 130 -7.13 2.90 -3.61
C ASP A 130 -5.83 3.55 -3.10
N ALA A 131 -4.87 3.81 -4.00
CA ALA A 131 -3.64 4.54 -3.69
C ALA A 131 -3.93 5.96 -3.18
N TYR A 132 -4.81 6.68 -3.89
CA TYR A 132 -5.17 8.07 -3.58
C TYR A 132 -6.10 8.19 -2.37
N LYS A 133 -6.83 7.12 -2.04
CA LYS A 133 -7.66 7.00 -0.84
C LYS A 133 -6.88 6.58 0.41
N GLY A 134 -5.57 6.28 0.26
CA GLY A 134 -4.73 5.82 1.36
C GLY A 134 -5.01 4.40 1.85
N LEU A 135 -5.78 3.61 1.09
CA LEU A 135 -6.18 2.26 1.50
C LEU A 135 -5.02 1.26 1.42
N LEU A 136 -4.05 1.49 0.53
CA LEU A 136 -2.92 0.57 0.32
C LEU A 136 -1.99 0.47 1.54
N LYS A 137 -1.95 1.49 2.39
CA LYS A 137 -1.18 1.46 3.63
C LYS A 137 -1.60 0.28 4.51
N HIS A 138 -2.90 0.05 4.66
CA HIS A 138 -3.41 -1.04 5.50
C HIS A 138 -3.08 -2.41 4.93
N VAL A 139 -3.22 -2.60 3.61
CA VAL A 139 -2.86 -3.85 2.92
C VAL A 139 -1.37 -4.15 3.11
N TYR A 140 -0.52 -3.15 2.88
CA TYR A 140 0.93 -3.27 3.01
C TYR A 140 1.35 -3.72 4.42
N PHE A 141 0.80 -3.08 5.46
CA PHE A 141 1.15 -3.43 6.84
C PHE A 141 0.55 -4.76 7.29
N GLN A 142 -0.66 -5.11 6.87
CA GLN A 142 -1.27 -6.39 7.24
C GLN A 142 -0.49 -7.58 6.69
N GLU A 143 -0.01 -7.52 5.45
CA GLU A 143 0.74 -8.62 4.84
C GLU A 143 2.20 -8.69 5.32
N MET A 144 2.85 -7.54 5.54
CA MET A 144 4.21 -7.50 6.10
C MET A 144 4.28 -8.07 7.52
N HIS A 145 3.16 -8.05 8.26
CA HIS A 145 3.07 -8.58 9.61
C HIS A 145 2.36 -9.94 9.70
N ARG A 146 1.98 -10.55 8.57
CA ARG A 146 1.57 -11.96 8.53
C ARG A 146 2.81 -12.82 8.79
N THR A 147 2.97 -13.30 10.01
CA THR A 147 3.84 -14.46 10.28
C THR A 147 3.32 -15.64 9.46
N PRO A 148 4.17 -16.35 8.70
CA PRO A 148 3.72 -17.55 7.98
C PRO A 148 3.19 -18.54 9.01
N SER A 149 1.89 -18.77 8.99
CA SER A 149 1.26 -19.85 9.75
C SER A 149 1.74 -21.16 9.16
N THR A 150 2.59 -21.88 9.91
CA THR A 150 3.04 -23.24 9.58
C THR A 150 1.89 -24.23 9.75
N ASN A 151 0.89 -24.18 8.88
CA ASN A 151 -0.15 -25.20 8.81
C ASN A 151 -0.83 -25.22 7.42
N ASP A 152 -0.04 -25.43 6.36
CA ASP A 152 -0.56 -25.95 5.09
C ASP A 152 -0.24 -27.45 5.00
N LYS A 153 -1.04 -28.26 5.72
CA LYS A 153 -1.25 -29.67 5.35
C LYS A 153 -2.56 -29.77 4.59
N PRO A 154 -2.60 -30.50 3.46
CA PRO A 154 -3.83 -30.67 2.69
C PRO A 154 -4.86 -31.46 3.50
N VAL A 155 -6.02 -30.84 3.75
CA VAL A 155 -7.13 -31.48 4.45
C VAL A 155 -7.88 -32.37 3.49
N SER A 156 -7.80 -33.66 3.70
CA SER A 156 -8.75 -34.67 3.21
C SER A 156 -10.10 -34.47 3.91
N ARG A 157 -11.16 -34.46 3.12
CA ARG A 157 -12.55 -34.42 3.60
C ARG A 157 -12.91 -35.72 4.34
N SER A 158 -13.45 -35.63 5.56
CA SER A 158 -14.51 -36.51 6.04
C SER A 158 -15.28 -35.88 7.19
N SER A 159 -16.58 -35.71 6.95
CA SER A 159 -17.78 -35.79 7.81
C SER A 159 -17.72 -35.59 9.33
N GLN A 160 -18.57 -34.68 9.77
CA GLN A 160 -19.26 -34.40 11.05
C GLN A 160 -19.68 -35.62 11.93
N PRO A 161 -20.24 -35.48 13.20
CA PRO A 161 -20.75 -34.26 13.88
C PRO A 161 -20.51 -34.17 15.42
N ALA A 162 -20.84 -32.97 15.97
CA ALA A 162 -21.39 -32.60 17.29
C ALA A 162 -20.87 -33.21 18.62
N ASP A 163 -20.53 -32.48 19.62
CA ASP A 163 -21.32 -31.92 20.73
C ASP A 163 -20.47 -31.56 21.98
N HIS A 164 -20.90 -30.51 22.68
CA HIS A 164 -20.74 -30.14 24.11
C HIS A 164 -19.42 -29.75 24.78
N SER A 165 -19.43 -28.47 25.16
CA SER A 165 -19.16 -27.91 26.51
C SER A 165 -17.90 -28.33 27.28
N ALA A 166 -17.10 -27.33 27.65
CA ALA A 166 -16.87 -26.92 29.04
C ALA A 166 -15.66 -25.97 29.17
N ASP A 167 -15.96 -24.86 29.74
CA ASP A 167 -15.19 -23.96 30.57
C ASP A 167 -13.90 -24.57 31.14
N GLN A 168 -12.71 -24.03 30.76
CA GLN A 168 -11.51 -24.09 31.58
C GLN A 168 -10.75 -22.75 31.47
N ARG A 169 -10.90 -21.97 32.52
CA ARG A 169 -10.10 -20.80 32.81
C ARG A 169 -8.68 -21.24 33.09
N ASP A 170 -7.73 -20.77 32.28
CA ASP A 170 -6.29 -20.86 32.59
C ASP A 170 -5.85 -19.56 33.26
N PRO A 171 -5.22 -19.61 34.44
CA PRO A 171 -4.85 -18.44 35.23
C PRO A 171 -3.39 -18.04 34.95
N SER A 172 -3.13 -17.26 33.90
CA SER A 172 -1.92 -16.43 33.79
C SER A 172 -2.00 -15.45 32.63
N THR A 173 -2.99 -14.57 32.70
CA THR A 173 -3.04 -13.42 31.78
C THR A 173 -2.55 -12.19 32.54
N THR A 174 -1.28 -11.84 32.35
CA THR A 174 -0.81 -10.48 32.62
C THR A 174 -1.70 -9.53 31.83
N THR A 175 -2.62 -8.85 32.52
CA THR A 175 -3.61 -7.96 31.91
C THR A 175 -2.85 -6.77 31.30
N LEU A 176 -2.60 -6.82 29.98
CA LEU A 176 -2.01 -5.72 29.25
C LEU A 176 -3.05 -4.59 29.11
N PRO A 177 -2.66 -3.32 29.28
CA PRO A 177 -3.59 -2.19 29.20
C PRO A 177 -4.14 -2.05 27.78
N LYS A 178 -5.41 -1.77 27.66
CA LYS A 178 -6.05 -1.50 26.37
C LYS A 178 -5.81 -0.03 25.99
N ILE A 179 -4.77 0.24 25.19
CA ILE A 179 -4.45 1.59 24.72
C ILE A 179 -4.91 1.70 23.26
N ALA A 180 -5.74 2.67 22.94
CA ALA A 180 -6.27 2.86 21.59
C ALA A 180 -5.16 3.02 20.55
N GLY A 181 -5.16 2.19 19.50
CA GLY A 181 -4.15 2.17 18.45
C GLY A 181 -2.77 1.68 18.88
N VAL A 182 -2.70 0.90 20.00
CA VAL A 182 -1.50 0.17 20.42
C VAL A 182 -1.83 -1.30 20.53
N THR A 183 -1.01 -2.13 19.92
CA THR A 183 -1.01 -3.60 20.05
C THR A 183 0.24 -4.04 20.79
N PHE A 184 0.18 -5.20 21.42
CA PHE A 184 1.29 -5.74 22.19
C PHE A 184 1.68 -7.12 21.65
N GLU A 185 2.96 -7.29 21.33
CA GLU A 185 3.52 -8.58 20.91
C GLU A 185 4.46 -9.12 21.96
N ASN A 186 4.36 -10.41 22.23
CA ASN A 186 5.34 -11.12 23.09
C ASN A 186 6.41 -11.76 22.20
N ARG A 187 7.67 -11.32 22.36
CA ARG A 187 8.83 -11.88 21.67
C ARG A 187 9.85 -12.31 22.71
N GLN A 188 10.05 -13.61 22.84
CA GLN A 188 11.07 -14.19 23.73
C GLN A 188 11.00 -13.68 25.17
N GLY A 189 9.80 -13.53 25.74
CA GLY A 189 9.63 -13.08 27.11
C GLY A 189 9.68 -11.53 27.27
N LEU A 190 9.71 -10.79 26.17
CA LEU A 190 9.59 -9.34 26.12
C LEU A 190 8.31 -8.94 25.40
N ILE A 191 7.51 -8.10 26.02
CA ILE A 191 6.32 -7.53 25.42
C ILE A 191 6.71 -6.22 24.75
N ILE A 192 6.46 -6.13 23.45
CA ILE A 192 6.76 -4.97 22.62
C ILE A 192 5.45 -4.24 22.30
N ALA A 193 5.39 -2.93 22.53
CA ALA A 193 4.27 -2.12 22.13
C ALA A 193 4.44 -1.66 20.66
N ILE A 194 3.42 -1.93 19.84
CA ILE A 194 3.39 -1.61 18.41
C ILE A 194 2.16 -0.75 18.14
N GLY A 195 2.31 0.30 17.35
CA GLY A 195 1.21 1.18 16.97
C GLY A 195 1.69 2.51 16.40
N ASP A 196 0.75 3.28 15.90
CA ASP A 196 1.03 4.64 15.42
C ASP A 196 1.08 5.63 16.57
N HIS A 197 1.96 6.64 16.45
CA HIS A 197 2.09 7.73 17.43
C HIS A 197 2.40 7.27 18.86
N LEU A 198 3.23 6.23 19.01
CA LEU A 198 3.64 5.72 20.34
C LEU A 198 4.32 6.79 21.19
N PHE A 199 4.95 7.78 20.57
CA PHE A 199 5.58 8.89 21.28
C PHE A 199 4.53 9.76 22.02
N ASP A 200 3.37 10.00 21.42
CA ASP A 200 2.27 10.76 22.02
C ASP A 200 1.62 10.00 23.18
N LYS A 201 1.75 8.66 23.16
CA LYS A 201 1.23 7.73 24.16
C LYS A 201 2.27 7.32 25.22
N LYS A 202 3.43 7.98 25.22
CA LYS A 202 4.57 7.63 26.08
C LYS A 202 4.23 7.54 27.57
N GLU A 203 3.38 8.43 28.07
CA GLU A 203 2.99 8.45 29.47
C GLU A 203 2.08 7.27 29.83
N LEU A 204 1.18 6.88 28.93
CA LEU A 204 0.34 5.69 29.10
C LEU A 204 1.16 4.40 29.07
N LEU A 205 2.16 4.31 28.17
CA LEU A 205 3.07 3.18 28.09
C LEU A 205 3.96 3.07 29.32
N LYS A 206 4.49 4.19 29.83
CA LYS A 206 5.25 4.22 31.08
C LYS A 206 4.41 3.78 32.26
N ALA A 207 3.18 4.29 32.39
CA ALA A 207 2.24 3.91 33.44
C ALA A 207 1.90 2.41 33.39
N ALA A 208 1.90 1.81 32.20
CA ALA A 208 1.73 0.38 31.99
C ALA A 208 3.00 -0.46 32.23
N GLY A 209 4.11 0.17 32.62
CA GLY A 209 5.38 -0.46 32.96
C GLY A 209 6.28 -0.74 31.74
N PHE A 210 6.04 -0.12 30.60
CA PHE A 210 6.94 -0.18 29.45
C PHE A 210 8.11 0.80 29.59
N GLN A 211 9.28 0.39 29.13
CA GLN A 211 10.49 1.21 29.08
C GLN A 211 10.90 1.42 27.61
N TRP A 212 11.43 2.59 27.32
CA TRP A 212 11.92 2.90 25.97
C TRP A 212 13.33 2.34 25.77
N ASP A 213 13.47 1.42 24.83
CA ASP A 213 14.77 0.95 24.36
C ASP A 213 15.30 1.85 23.24
N LYS A 214 16.42 2.51 23.53
CA LYS A 214 17.09 3.42 22.58
C LYS A 214 17.73 2.68 21.41
N THR A 215 18.17 1.45 21.63
CA THR A 215 18.88 0.63 20.64
C THR A 215 17.89 0.03 19.64
N GLY A 216 16.81 -0.59 20.13
CA GLY A 216 15.75 -1.14 19.30
C GLY A 216 14.67 -0.15 18.89
N LYS A 217 14.74 1.12 19.37
CA LYS A 217 13.73 2.17 19.12
C LYS A 217 12.29 1.70 19.36
N SER A 218 12.10 0.97 20.45
CA SER A 218 10.81 0.33 20.77
C SER A 218 10.49 0.43 22.27
N TRP A 219 9.19 0.33 22.59
CA TRP A 219 8.73 0.26 23.97
C TRP A 219 8.64 -1.21 24.39
N LEU A 220 9.40 -1.57 25.42
CA LEU A 220 9.55 -2.94 25.91
C LEU A 220 9.07 -3.07 27.34
N LYS A 221 8.48 -4.23 27.68
CA LYS A 221 8.15 -4.66 29.04
C LYS A 221 8.48 -6.14 29.16
N LYS A 222 9.11 -6.56 30.26
CA LYS A 222 9.30 -7.99 30.53
C LYS A 222 7.94 -8.67 30.73
N ALA A 223 7.72 -9.78 30.06
CA ALA A 223 6.59 -10.64 30.38
C ALA A 223 6.78 -11.18 31.79
N ALA A 224 5.73 -11.13 32.60
CA ALA A 224 5.75 -11.66 33.98
C ALA A 224 5.66 -13.17 33.93
#